data_f83e2688e4cf8d8365ad2a68b1eaea99
#
_entry.id   f83e2688e4cf8d8365ad2a68b1eaea99
#
_cell.length_a   1.000
_cell.length_b   1.000
_cell.length_c   1.000
_cell.angle_alpha   90.00
_cell.angle_beta   90.00
_cell.angle_gamma   90.00
#
_symmetry.space_group_name_H-M   'P 1'
#
loop_
_entity.id
_entity.type
_entity.pdbx_description
1 polymer ?
#
loop_
_entity_poly.entity_id
_entity_poly.type
_entity_poly.pdbx_seq_one_letter_code
_entity_poly.pdbx_strand_id
1 'polypeptide(L)' 'MIRVLIADDQALVRGGFRMILDAQQDIEVVGEAADGREALARARELEPDVVLMDIRMPELDGLEATRRL' A
#
# COMPACT_ATOMS: atom_id res chain seq x y z
N MET A 1 -2.79 13.84 9.76
CA MET A 1 -3.40 12.90 8.80
C MET A 1 -2.48 11.71 8.57
N ILE A 2 -3.01 10.51 8.59
CA ILE A 2 -2.22 9.29 8.39
C ILE A 2 -2.10 9.03 6.89
N ARG A 3 -0.87 8.95 6.39
CA ARG A 3 -0.60 8.72 4.97
C ARG A 3 -0.43 7.23 4.72
N VAL A 4 -1.24 6.67 3.82
CA VAL A 4 -1.32 5.23 3.58
C VAL A 4 -0.97 4.89 2.14
N LEU A 5 -0.11 3.90 1.95
CA LEU A 5 0.16 3.27 0.66
C LEU A 5 -0.55 1.92 0.64
N ILE A 6 -1.31 1.65 -0.42
CA ILE A 6 -2.03 0.38 -0.58
C ILE A 6 -1.27 -0.47 -1.59
N ALA A 7 -0.88 -1.67 -1.20
CA ALA A 7 -0.16 -2.59 -2.07
C ALA A 7 -0.90 -3.92 -2.16
N ASP A 8 -1.40 -4.25 -3.35
CA ASP A 8 -2.17 -5.47 -3.62
C ASP A 8 -2.12 -5.74 -5.13
N ASP A 9 -1.98 -7.01 -5.51
CA ASP A 9 -1.90 -7.38 -6.91
C ASP A 9 -3.26 -7.32 -7.64
N GLN A 10 -4.35 -7.19 -6.91
CA GLN A 10 -5.69 -7.12 -7.50
C GLN A 10 -6.21 -5.69 -7.47
N ALA A 11 -6.39 -5.10 -8.66
CA ALA A 11 -6.85 -3.72 -8.78
C ALA A 11 -8.20 -3.48 -8.11
N LEU A 12 -9.10 -4.47 -8.18
CA LEU A 12 -10.43 -4.36 -7.58
C LEU A 12 -10.34 -4.27 -6.05
N VAL A 13 -9.45 -5.06 -5.46
CA VAL A 13 -9.24 -5.05 -4.01
C VAL A 13 -8.63 -3.72 -3.58
N ARG A 14 -7.62 -3.23 -4.32
CA ARG A 14 -7.03 -1.92 -4.03
C ARG A 14 -8.07 -0.80 -4.07
N GLY A 15 -8.94 -0.84 -5.09
CA GLY A 15 -10.03 0.14 -5.23
C GLY A 15 -11.01 0.10 -4.06
N GLY A 16 -11.32 -1.10 -3.58
CA GLY A 16 -12.20 -1.27 -2.42
C GLY A 16 -11.59 -0.68 -1.15
N PHE A 17 -10.33 -0.99 -0.89
CA PHE A 17 -9.63 -0.41 0.27
C PHE A 17 -9.53 1.11 0.16
N ARG A 18 -9.24 1.60 -1.03
CA ARG A 18 -9.14 3.04 -1.23
C ARG A 18 -10.45 3.75 -0.90
N MET A 19 -11.58 3.19 -1.33
CA MET A 19 -12.89 3.76 -1.01
C MET A 19 -13.13 3.83 0.49
N ILE A 20 -12.81 2.75 1.19
CA ILE A 20 -13.00 2.68 2.64
C ILE A 20 -12.13 3.72 3.36
N LEU A 21 -10.86 3.80 2.97
CA LEU A 21 -9.92 4.71 3.62
C LEU A 21 -10.18 6.17 3.29
N ASP A 22 -10.57 6.46 2.04
CA ASP A 22 -10.88 7.82 1.64
C ASP A 22 -12.10 8.39 2.36
N ALA A 23 -12.97 7.52 2.88
CA ALA A 23 -14.12 7.94 3.66
C ALA A 23 -13.74 8.43 5.06
N GLN A 24 -12.51 8.16 5.50
CA GLN A 24 -12.03 8.59 6.82
C GLN A 24 -11.40 9.97 6.71
N GLN A 25 -11.71 10.85 7.67
CA GLN A 25 -11.23 12.23 7.64
C GLN A 25 -9.75 12.36 7.98
N ASP A 26 -9.20 11.41 8.72
CA ASP A 26 -7.84 11.46 9.23
C ASP A 26 -6.86 10.56 8.47
N ILE A 27 -7.30 9.98 7.34
CA ILE A 27 -6.49 9.09 6.51
C ILE A 27 -6.41 9.63 5.10
N GLU A 28 -5.20 9.61 4.54
CA GLU A 28 -4.97 9.99 3.15
C GLU A 28 -4.28 8.84 2.42
N VAL A 29 -4.89 8.35 1.34
CA VAL A 29 -4.24 7.35 0.48
C VAL A 29 -3.31 8.10 -0.47
N VAL A 30 -2.00 7.91 -0.28
CA VAL A 30 -1.00 8.65 -1.06
C VAL A 30 -0.54 7.91 -2.30
N GLY A 31 -0.83 6.62 -2.42
CA GLY A 31 -0.46 5.86 -3.60
C GLY A 31 -0.92 4.42 -3.54
N GLU A 32 -0.69 3.71 -4.64
CA GLU A 32 -1.01 2.30 -4.78
C GLU A 32 0.15 1.58 -5.46
N ALA A 33 0.29 0.29 -5.16
CA ALA A 33 1.30 -0.57 -5.77
C ALA A 33 0.67 -1.92 -6.10
N ALA A 34 1.08 -2.51 -7.21
CA ALA A 34 0.55 -3.79 -7.69
C ALA A 34 1.37 -4.99 -7.22
N ASP A 35 2.59 -4.77 -6.76
CA ASP A 35 3.45 -5.84 -6.26
C ASP A 35 4.44 -5.29 -5.23
N GLY A 36 5.22 -6.19 -4.64
CA GLY A 36 6.16 -5.82 -3.58
C GLY A 36 7.27 -4.89 -4.04
N ARG A 37 7.75 -5.06 -5.28
CA ARG A 37 8.80 -4.21 -5.85
C ARG A 37 8.28 -2.77 -6.01
N GLU A 38 7.11 -2.63 -6.58
CA GLU A 38 6.47 -1.33 -6.74
C GLU A 38 6.17 -0.69 -5.38
N ALA A 39 5.75 -1.51 -4.41
CA ALA A 39 5.50 -1.04 -3.05
C ALA A 39 6.74 -0.42 -2.42
N LEU A 40 7.91 -1.07 -2.59
CA LEU A 40 9.16 -0.52 -2.06
C LEU A 40 9.54 0.79 -2.74
N ALA A 41 9.38 0.85 -4.07
CA ALA A 41 9.68 2.08 -4.83
C ALA A 41 8.77 3.23 -4.40
N ARG A 42 7.46 2.96 -4.28
CA ARG A 42 6.50 3.96 -3.86
C ARG A 42 6.73 4.40 -2.41
N ALA A 43 7.08 3.47 -1.53
CA ALA A 43 7.34 3.81 -0.14
C ALA A 43 8.53 4.75 -0.01
N ARG A 44 9.59 4.53 -0.79
CA ARG A 44 10.76 5.42 -0.79
C ARG A 44 10.42 6.80 -1.32
N GLU A 45 9.56 6.87 -2.31
CA GLU A 45 9.16 8.12 -2.94
C GLU A 45 8.19 8.92 -2.09
N LEU A 46 7.19 8.23 -1.52
CA LEU A 46 6.06 8.88 -0.85
C LEU A 46 6.20 8.95 0.67
N GLU A 47 7.05 8.13 1.24
CA GLU A 47 7.29 8.06 2.68
C GLU A 47 5.98 7.96 3.49
N PRO A 48 5.16 6.92 3.24
CA PRO A 48 3.89 6.77 3.94
C PRO A 48 4.09 6.41 5.41
N ASP A 49 3.08 6.70 6.22
CA ASP A 49 3.08 6.31 7.62
C ASP A 49 2.76 4.82 7.78
N VAL A 50 1.90 4.29 6.90
CA VAL A 50 1.42 2.91 6.94
C VAL A 50 1.38 2.34 5.53
N VAL A 51 1.75 1.07 5.39
CA VAL A 51 1.59 0.34 4.13
C VAL A 51 0.63 -0.83 4.39
N LEU A 52 -0.51 -0.83 3.70
CA LEU A 52 -1.42 -1.97 3.69
C LEU A 52 -0.95 -2.90 2.57
N MET A 53 -0.55 -4.12 2.92
CA MET A 53 0.11 -4.99 1.97
C MET A 53 -0.46 -6.39 2.01
N ASP A 54 -0.79 -6.93 0.81
CA ASP A 54 -1.20 -8.31 0.65
C ASP A 54 0.05 -9.20 0.69
N ILE A 55 0.08 -10.15 1.60
CA ILE A 55 1.22 -11.04 1.76
C ILE A 55 1.41 -12.02 0.60
N ARG A 56 0.43 -12.09 -0.31
CA ARG A 56 0.47 -13.02 -1.44
C ARG A 56 0.98 -12.38 -2.74
N MET A 57 1.56 -11.18 -2.66
CA MET A 57 2.07 -10.52 -3.86
C MET A 57 3.25 -11.28 -4.46
N PRO A 58 3.30 -11.39 -5.81
CA PRO A 58 4.26 -12.27 -6.48
C PRO A 58 5.73 -11.86 -6.39
N GLU A 59 6.04 -10.59 -6.35
CA GLU A 59 7.43 -10.12 -6.38
C GLU A 59 8.15 -10.26 -5.03
N LEU A 60 7.44 -9.97 -3.94
CA LEU A 60 7.93 -10.12 -2.57
C LEU A 60 6.74 -10.52 -1.73
N ASP A 61 6.97 -11.32 -0.67
CA ASP A 61 5.89 -11.51 0.27
C ASP A 61 5.69 -10.22 1.09
N GLY A 62 4.48 -10.02 1.61
CA GLY A 62 4.14 -8.77 2.28
C GLY A 62 5.01 -8.51 3.51
N LEU A 63 5.37 -9.56 4.23
CA LEU A 63 6.20 -9.42 5.42
C LEU A 63 7.59 -8.93 5.07
N GLU A 64 8.20 -9.48 4.01
CA GLU A 64 9.54 -9.07 3.59
C GLU A 64 9.55 -7.63 3.12
N ALA A 65 8.58 -7.24 2.30
CA ALA A 65 8.48 -5.87 1.82
C ALA A 65 8.30 -4.89 2.98
N THR A 66 7.49 -5.25 3.96
CA THR A 66 7.27 -4.42 5.14
C THR A 66 8.57 -4.20 5.93
N ARG A 67 9.40 -5.23 6.05
CA ARG A 67 10.69 -5.11 6.76
C ARG A 67 11.65 -4.14 6.10
N ARG A 68 11.54 -3.95 4.79
CA ARG A 68 12.42 -3.07 4.05
C ARG A 68 11.99 -1.61 4.10
N LEU A 69 10.80 -1.39 4.62
CA LEU A 69 10.29 -0.04 4.79
C LEU A 69 10.77 0.56 6.11
#